data_074ca8cd532e0d6f4aef5aa99f7cee92
#
_entry.id   074ca8cd532e0d6f4aef5aa99f7cee92
#
_cell.length_a   1.000
_cell.length_b   1.000
_cell.length_c   1.000
_cell.angle_alpha   90.00
_cell.angle_beta   90.00
_cell.angle_gamma   90.00
#
_symmetry.space_group_name_H-M   'P 1'
#
loop_
_entity.id
_entity.type
_entity.pdbx_description
1 polymer ?
#
loop_
_entity_poly.entity_id
_entity_poly.type
_entity_poly.pdbx_seq_one_letter_code
_entity_poly.pdbx_strand_id
1 'polypeptide(L)'
;IQKVENTKLSEADSMSLKLMKSIIVKENAIDPDLKSLLIKKKLTCEHLWREARSKNDSSIIEKDFNDLLDLVHEEASQLAKATNLSPYDSLISKYDMDYDSSKIDQVFLVIEREIIPKYLDIKKIKSPHVYKSNISDSEILKMIKVKLKQLNFDFDRGRIDQSHHPFCGGATNDVRITTRFEDNIL
;
A
#
# COMPACT_ATOMS: atom_id res chain seq x y z
N ILE A 1 -26.22 9.25 12.62
CA ILE A 1 -26.32 9.44 11.16
C ILE A 1 -27.77 9.77 10.78
N GLN A 2 -28.78 8.98 11.12
CA GLN A 2 -30.19 9.21 10.77
C GLN A 2 -30.76 10.58 11.21
N LYS A 3 -30.28 11.17 12.32
CA LYS A 3 -30.71 12.48 12.80
C LYS A 3 -30.19 13.67 11.98
N VAL A 4 -29.14 13.46 11.19
CA VAL A 4 -28.45 14.54 10.43
C VAL A 4 -28.94 14.63 8.98
N GLU A 5 -29.64 13.60 8.48
CA GLU A 5 -30.10 13.52 7.08
C GLU A 5 -31.14 14.60 6.72
N ASN A 6 -31.81 15.17 7.71
CA ASN A 6 -32.82 16.20 7.51
C ASN A 6 -32.31 17.64 7.75
N THR A 7 -31.00 17.82 7.97
CA THR A 7 -30.40 19.15 8.14
C THR A 7 -29.74 19.62 6.85
N LYS A 8 -29.82 20.92 6.57
CA LYS A 8 -29.11 21.53 5.44
C LYS A 8 -27.62 21.52 5.75
N LEU A 9 -26.90 20.58 5.17
CA LEU A 9 -25.47 20.40 5.35
C LEU A 9 -24.68 21.24 4.35
N SER A 10 -23.46 21.64 4.73
CA SER A 10 -22.49 22.11 3.76
C SER A 10 -22.06 20.99 2.81
N GLU A 11 -21.47 21.33 1.67
CA GLU A 11 -20.94 20.33 0.73
C GLU A 11 -19.90 19.41 1.41
N ALA A 12 -18.98 20.00 2.19
CA ALA A 12 -17.97 19.26 2.95
C ALA A 12 -18.58 18.30 3.98
N ASP A 13 -19.61 18.74 4.72
CA ASP A 13 -20.28 17.89 5.70
C ASP A 13 -21.07 16.75 5.00
N SER A 14 -21.70 17.05 3.86
CA SER A 14 -22.41 16.04 3.06
C SER A 14 -21.45 14.95 2.55
N MET A 15 -20.27 15.34 2.05
CA MET A 15 -19.23 14.40 1.62
C MET A 15 -18.69 13.58 2.81
N SER A 16 -18.44 14.23 3.95
CA SER A 16 -18.02 13.56 5.18
C SER A 16 -19.06 12.52 5.63
N LEU A 17 -20.33 12.88 5.59
CA LEU A 17 -21.42 11.96 5.94
C LEU A 17 -21.51 10.76 4.98
N LYS A 18 -21.34 11.00 3.67
CA LYS A 18 -21.28 9.94 2.65
C LYS A 18 -20.13 8.95 2.95
N LEU A 19 -18.95 9.49 3.26
CA LEU A 19 -17.79 8.68 3.63
C LEU A 19 -18.05 7.84 4.89
N MET A 20 -18.55 8.46 5.95
CA MET A 20 -18.90 7.75 7.20
C MET A 20 -19.92 6.64 6.98
N LYS A 21 -20.94 6.87 6.18
CA LYS A 21 -21.95 5.84 5.82
C LYS A 21 -21.29 4.67 5.11
N SER A 22 -20.44 4.95 4.11
CA SER A 22 -19.72 3.92 3.36
C SER A 22 -18.83 3.08 4.27
N ILE A 23 -18.09 3.71 5.18
CA ILE A 23 -17.24 3.00 6.14
C ILE A 23 -18.08 2.08 7.02
N ILE A 24 -19.19 2.57 7.59
CA ILE A 24 -20.06 1.80 8.48
C ILE A 24 -20.65 0.59 7.74
N VAL A 25 -21.14 0.78 6.51
CA VAL A 25 -21.71 -0.31 5.70
C VAL A 25 -20.64 -1.41 5.48
N LYS A 26 -19.44 -1.04 5.07
CA LYS A 26 -18.35 -1.98 4.79
C LYS A 26 -17.86 -2.68 6.07
N GLU A 27 -17.73 -1.93 7.17
CA GLU A 27 -17.31 -2.50 8.44
C GLU A 27 -18.33 -3.51 9.01
N ASN A 28 -19.61 -3.28 8.83
CA ASN A 28 -20.67 -4.18 9.30
C ASN A 28 -20.97 -5.33 8.32
N ALA A 29 -20.48 -5.25 7.09
CA ALA A 29 -20.73 -6.24 6.06
C ALA A 29 -19.96 -7.54 6.28
N ILE A 30 -18.80 -7.47 6.92
CA ILE A 30 -17.87 -8.60 7.04
C ILE A 30 -18.07 -9.27 8.39
N ASP A 31 -18.24 -10.59 8.35
CA ASP A 31 -18.31 -11.41 9.55
C ASP A 31 -17.10 -11.21 10.47
N PRO A 32 -17.28 -11.04 11.81
CA PRO A 32 -16.18 -10.84 12.74
C PRO A 32 -15.16 -11.99 12.78
N ASP A 33 -15.61 -13.24 12.59
CA ASP A 33 -14.72 -14.40 12.58
C ASP A 33 -13.88 -14.39 11.30
N LEU A 34 -14.46 -14.04 10.15
CA LEU A 34 -13.73 -13.85 8.91
C LEU A 34 -12.70 -12.73 9.03
N LYS A 35 -13.02 -11.59 9.65
CA LYS A 35 -12.06 -10.52 9.93
C LYS A 35 -10.88 -11.01 10.74
N SER A 36 -11.16 -11.79 11.79
CA SER A 36 -10.13 -12.36 12.66
C SER A 36 -9.21 -13.33 11.91
N LEU A 37 -9.79 -14.18 11.06
CA LEU A 37 -9.04 -15.11 10.21
C LEU A 37 -8.17 -14.38 9.19
N LEU A 38 -8.71 -13.37 8.53
CA LEU A 38 -7.97 -12.52 7.58
C LEU A 38 -6.75 -11.87 8.22
N ILE A 39 -6.92 -11.29 9.42
CA ILE A 39 -5.80 -10.66 10.16
C ILE A 39 -4.72 -11.70 10.47
N LYS A 40 -5.09 -12.84 11.03
CA LYS A 40 -4.14 -13.91 11.36
C LYS A 40 -3.40 -14.40 10.11
N LYS A 41 -4.13 -14.66 9.03
CA LYS A 41 -3.52 -15.20 7.80
C LYS A 41 -2.63 -14.16 7.12
N LYS A 42 -3.01 -12.87 7.11
CA LYS A 42 -2.15 -11.77 6.61
C LYS A 42 -0.82 -11.69 7.37
N LEU A 43 -0.85 -11.78 8.71
CA LEU A 43 0.37 -11.79 9.54
C LEU A 43 1.24 -13.01 9.27
N THR A 44 0.63 -14.20 9.12
CA THR A 44 1.37 -15.42 8.75
C THR A 44 2.03 -15.26 7.39
N CYS A 45 1.29 -14.80 6.38
CA CYS A 45 1.85 -14.58 5.05
C CYS A 45 2.96 -13.54 5.05
N GLU A 46 2.84 -12.46 5.83
CA GLU A 46 3.90 -11.45 5.95
C GLU A 46 5.18 -12.06 6.54
N HIS A 47 5.06 -12.89 7.57
CA HIS A 47 6.20 -13.57 8.17
C HIS A 47 6.88 -14.53 7.18
N LEU A 48 6.09 -15.40 6.54
CA LEU A 48 6.58 -16.36 5.55
C LEU A 48 7.17 -15.65 4.31
N TRP A 49 6.59 -14.51 3.90
CA TRP A 49 7.13 -13.73 2.80
C TRP A 49 8.55 -13.21 3.08
N ARG A 50 8.84 -12.78 4.31
CA ARG A 50 10.19 -12.35 4.68
C ARG A 50 11.20 -13.49 4.53
N GLU A 51 10.82 -14.69 4.93
CA GLU A 51 11.64 -15.89 4.77
C GLU A 51 11.78 -16.28 3.29
N ALA A 52 10.68 -16.40 2.57
CA ALA A 52 10.63 -16.71 1.15
C ALA A 52 11.50 -15.77 0.32
N ARG A 53 11.42 -14.45 0.61
CA ARG A 53 12.22 -13.45 -0.06
C ARG A 53 13.72 -13.59 0.23
N SER A 54 14.09 -13.85 1.49
CA SER A 54 15.50 -14.00 1.88
C SER A 54 16.14 -15.23 1.22
N LYS A 55 15.36 -16.29 1.00
CA LYS A 55 15.78 -17.55 0.37
C LYS A 55 15.55 -17.57 -1.13
N ASN A 56 14.89 -16.56 -1.70
CA ASN A 56 14.42 -16.53 -3.09
C ASN A 56 13.60 -17.78 -3.45
N ASP A 57 12.74 -18.22 -2.53
CA ASP A 57 11.92 -19.44 -2.64
C ASP A 57 10.45 -19.13 -2.33
N SER A 58 9.62 -19.05 -3.37
CA SER A 58 8.19 -18.76 -3.27
C SER A 58 7.37 -19.92 -2.70
N SER A 59 7.89 -21.15 -2.74
CA SER A 59 7.16 -22.34 -2.24
C SER A 59 6.87 -22.27 -0.75
N ILE A 60 7.67 -21.51 0.01
CA ILE A 60 7.53 -21.29 1.45
C ILE A 60 6.19 -20.63 1.81
N ILE A 61 5.68 -19.73 0.95
CA ILE A 61 4.46 -18.97 1.21
C ILE A 61 3.23 -19.49 0.44
N GLU A 62 3.43 -20.30 -0.59
CA GLU A 62 2.41 -20.62 -1.59
C GLU A 62 1.09 -21.11 -0.97
N LYS A 63 1.17 -22.07 -0.04
CA LYS A 63 -0.03 -22.62 0.61
C LYS A 63 -0.78 -21.55 1.40
N ASP A 64 -0.08 -20.83 2.27
CA ASP A 64 -0.71 -19.81 3.12
C ASP A 64 -1.25 -18.62 2.33
N PHE A 65 -0.61 -18.31 1.21
CA PHE A 65 -1.08 -17.29 0.28
C PHE A 65 -2.37 -17.71 -0.43
N ASN A 66 -2.48 -18.96 -0.88
CA ASN A 66 -3.72 -19.48 -1.46
C ASN A 66 -4.85 -19.49 -0.44
N ASP A 67 -4.60 -19.95 0.79
CA ASP A 67 -5.58 -19.88 1.88
C ASP A 67 -6.03 -18.43 2.15
N LEU A 68 -5.11 -17.45 2.06
CA LEU A 68 -5.43 -16.04 2.20
C LEU A 68 -6.31 -15.53 1.05
N LEU A 69 -6.04 -15.96 -0.19
CA LEU A 69 -6.85 -15.60 -1.35
C LEU A 69 -8.29 -16.09 -1.21
N ASP A 70 -8.50 -17.30 -0.70
CA ASP A 70 -9.84 -17.84 -0.44
C ASP A 70 -10.60 -16.97 0.58
N LEU A 71 -9.93 -16.55 1.66
CA LEU A 71 -10.55 -15.64 2.63
C LEU A 71 -10.83 -14.25 2.04
N VAL A 72 -9.98 -13.75 1.14
CA VAL A 72 -10.21 -12.47 0.44
C VAL A 72 -11.40 -12.58 -0.53
N HIS A 73 -11.58 -13.71 -1.21
CA HIS A 73 -12.75 -13.96 -2.04
C HIS A 73 -14.05 -13.96 -1.22
N GLU A 74 -14.02 -14.55 -0.02
CA GLU A 74 -15.17 -14.51 0.88
C GLU A 74 -15.45 -13.09 1.39
N GLU A 75 -14.42 -12.33 1.79
CA GLU A 75 -14.53 -10.91 2.13
C GLU A 75 -15.18 -10.11 0.99
N ALA A 76 -14.67 -10.29 -0.24
CA ALA A 76 -15.20 -9.62 -1.43
C ALA A 76 -16.67 -9.94 -1.68
N SER A 77 -17.07 -11.20 -1.46
CA SER A 77 -18.45 -11.66 -1.63
C SER A 77 -19.40 -11.03 -0.60
N GLN A 78 -18.98 -10.92 0.66
CA GLN A 78 -19.75 -10.26 1.71
C GLN A 78 -19.88 -8.76 1.47
N LEU A 79 -18.80 -8.08 1.08
CA LEU A 79 -18.81 -6.68 0.69
C LEU A 79 -19.71 -6.40 -0.51
N ALA A 80 -19.65 -7.24 -1.54
CA ALA A 80 -20.46 -7.10 -2.75
C ALA A 80 -21.97 -7.10 -2.43
N LYS A 81 -22.41 -7.99 -1.54
CA LYS A 81 -23.80 -8.05 -1.08
C LYS A 81 -24.24 -6.77 -0.36
N ALA A 82 -23.36 -6.17 0.43
CA ALA A 82 -23.66 -4.97 1.21
C ALA A 82 -23.55 -3.66 0.42
N THR A 83 -22.68 -3.61 -0.57
CA THR A 83 -22.40 -2.41 -1.39
C THR A 83 -23.16 -2.38 -2.71
N ASN A 84 -23.72 -3.53 -3.14
CA ASN A 84 -24.31 -3.72 -4.47
C ASN A 84 -23.33 -3.46 -5.62
N LEU A 85 -22.03 -3.73 -5.39
CA LEU A 85 -20.97 -3.67 -6.37
C LEU A 85 -20.54 -5.09 -6.78
N SER A 86 -19.72 -5.19 -7.83
CA SER A 86 -19.03 -6.46 -8.09
C SER A 86 -18.08 -6.82 -6.93
N PRO A 87 -17.72 -8.11 -6.74
CA PRO A 87 -16.75 -8.48 -5.70
C PRO A 87 -15.43 -7.70 -5.83
N TYR A 88 -14.92 -7.53 -7.04
CA TYR A 88 -13.68 -6.80 -7.28
C TYR A 88 -13.83 -5.29 -6.99
N ASP A 89 -14.90 -4.66 -7.47
CA ASP A 89 -15.16 -3.24 -7.21
C ASP A 89 -15.41 -2.97 -5.73
N SER A 90 -15.98 -3.94 -5.01
CA SER A 90 -16.16 -3.85 -3.56
C SER A 90 -14.81 -3.77 -2.83
N LEU A 91 -13.80 -4.52 -3.28
CA LEU A 91 -12.44 -4.42 -2.76
C LEU A 91 -11.78 -3.09 -3.12
N ILE A 92 -11.93 -2.61 -4.36
CA ILE A 92 -11.45 -1.28 -4.78
C ILE A 92 -12.03 -0.20 -3.87
N SER A 93 -13.33 -0.27 -3.60
CA SER A 93 -14.06 0.71 -2.80
C SER A 93 -13.56 0.83 -1.35
N LYS A 94 -12.77 -0.11 -0.84
CA LYS A 94 -12.11 0.00 0.48
C LYS A 94 -11.03 1.06 0.49
N TYR A 95 -10.43 1.34 -0.66
CA TYR A 95 -9.33 2.30 -0.83
C TYR A 95 -9.82 3.60 -1.46
N ASP A 96 -10.71 3.51 -2.45
CA ASP A 96 -11.28 4.65 -3.14
C ASP A 96 -12.78 4.42 -3.43
N MET A 97 -13.64 5.30 -2.89
CA MET A 97 -15.08 5.18 -3.03
C MET A 97 -15.61 5.65 -4.39
N ASP A 98 -14.86 6.47 -5.07
CA ASP A 98 -15.29 7.12 -6.30
C ASP A 98 -14.78 6.40 -7.56
N TYR A 99 -13.92 5.37 -7.38
CA TYR A 99 -13.38 4.55 -8.46
C TYR A 99 -13.95 3.13 -8.45
N ASP A 100 -14.20 2.64 -9.65
CA ASP A 100 -14.52 1.25 -9.97
C ASP A 100 -13.59 0.76 -11.08
N SER A 101 -13.63 -0.52 -11.40
CA SER A 101 -12.80 -1.13 -12.46
C SER A 101 -12.97 -0.42 -13.80
N SER A 102 -14.20 -0.01 -14.15
CA SER A 102 -14.48 0.68 -15.41
C SER A 102 -13.77 2.04 -15.53
N LYS A 103 -13.78 2.83 -14.46
CA LYS A 103 -13.05 4.11 -14.44
C LYS A 103 -11.55 3.92 -14.47
N ILE A 104 -11.04 2.90 -13.75
CA ILE A 104 -9.62 2.55 -13.76
C ILE A 104 -9.19 2.14 -15.16
N ASP A 105 -9.99 1.34 -15.86
CA ASP A 105 -9.72 0.94 -17.25
C ASP A 105 -9.63 2.16 -18.18
N GLN A 106 -10.52 3.15 -18.02
CA GLN A 106 -10.45 4.39 -18.79
C GLN A 106 -9.13 5.15 -18.55
N VAL A 107 -8.67 5.21 -17.30
CA VAL A 107 -7.38 5.83 -16.97
C VAL A 107 -6.23 5.05 -17.60
N PHE A 108 -6.25 3.72 -17.53
CA PHE A 108 -5.21 2.89 -18.14
C PHE A 108 -5.19 3.01 -19.67
N LEU A 109 -6.34 3.11 -20.34
CA LEU A 109 -6.39 3.37 -21.78
C LEU A 109 -5.71 4.69 -22.15
N VAL A 110 -5.86 5.75 -21.34
CA VAL A 110 -5.15 7.01 -21.56
C VAL A 110 -3.65 6.85 -21.35
N ILE A 111 -3.24 6.15 -20.30
CA ILE A 111 -1.81 5.88 -20.03
C ILE A 111 -1.19 5.07 -21.17
N GLU A 112 -1.87 4.03 -21.63
CA GLU A 112 -1.41 3.17 -22.73
C GLU A 112 -1.23 3.98 -24.03
N ARG A 113 -2.19 4.82 -24.36
CA ARG A 113 -2.17 5.61 -25.58
C ARG A 113 -1.18 6.78 -25.54
N GLU A 114 -1.11 7.49 -24.40
CA GLU A 114 -0.40 8.78 -24.35
C GLU A 114 0.98 8.69 -23.65
N ILE A 115 1.14 7.79 -22.70
CA ILE A 115 2.33 7.74 -21.84
C ILE A 115 3.29 6.64 -22.25
N ILE A 116 2.78 5.42 -22.49
CA ILE A 116 3.64 4.28 -22.83
C ILE A 116 4.49 4.54 -24.07
N PRO A 117 3.98 5.09 -25.19
CA PRO A 117 4.82 5.38 -26.36
C PRO A 117 5.96 6.34 -26.02
N LYS A 118 5.69 7.40 -25.24
CA LYS A 118 6.71 8.37 -24.82
C LYS A 118 7.77 7.71 -23.93
N TYR A 119 7.35 6.83 -23.01
CA TYR A 119 8.28 6.08 -22.18
C TYR A 119 9.19 5.16 -22.99
N LEU A 120 8.64 4.48 -24.00
CA LEU A 120 9.41 3.61 -24.91
C LEU A 120 10.42 4.40 -25.74
N ASP A 121 10.11 5.63 -26.10
CA ASP A 121 11.06 6.52 -26.79
C ASP A 121 12.19 6.98 -25.86
N ILE A 122 11.89 7.30 -24.62
CA ILE A 122 12.89 7.65 -23.60
C ILE A 122 13.82 6.46 -23.33
N LYS A 123 13.31 5.22 -23.33
CA LYS A 123 14.09 4.01 -23.11
C LYS A 123 15.17 3.76 -24.18
N LYS A 124 15.08 4.43 -25.34
CA LYS A 124 16.13 4.43 -26.39
C LYS A 124 17.31 5.31 -26.01
N ILE A 125 17.17 6.20 -25.04
CA ILE A 125 18.26 7.03 -24.52
C ILE A 125 19.18 6.13 -23.70
N LYS A 126 20.50 6.20 -23.95
CA LYS A 126 21.47 5.41 -23.20
C LYS A 126 21.27 5.62 -21.70
N SER A 127 21.13 4.52 -20.96
CA SER A 127 21.12 4.59 -19.49
C SER A 127 22.37 5.32 -19.00
N PRO A 128 22.25 6.19 -17.98
CA PRO A 128 23.42 6.77 -17.35
C PRO A 128 24.34 5.66 -16.84
N HIS A 129 25.64 5.90 -16.84
CA HIS A 129 26.60 4.95 -16.27
C HIS A 129 26.24 4.66 -14.82
N VAL A 130 25.90 3.42 -14.52
CA VAL A 130 25.73 2.97 -13.15
C VAL A 130 27.13 2.77 -12.57
N TYR A 131 27.51 3.63 -11.62
CA TYR A 131 28.75 3.46 -10.89
C TYR A 131 28.56 2.38 -9.83
N LYS A 132 29.33 1.29 -9.93
CA LYS A 132 29.49 0.38 -8.80
C LYS A 132 30.39 1.06 -7.77
N SER A 133 29.88 1.30 -6.58
CA SER A 133 30.66 1.86 -5.50
C SER A 133 31.09 0.73 -4.54
N ASN A 134 32.30 0.84 -4.01
CA ASN A 134 32.79 -0.07 -2.96
C ASN A 134 32.50 0.49 -1.55
N ILE A 135 31.50 1.37 -1.43
CA ILE A 135 31.13 2.00 -0.16
C ILE A 135 30.32 0.96 0.65
N SER A 136 30.70 0.76 1.90
CA SER A 136 29.98 -0.15 2.78
C SER A 136 28.62 0.40 3.20
N ASP A 137 27.66 -0.48 3.51
CA ASP A 137 26.32 -0.10 4.01
C ASP A 137 26.41 0.85 5.22
N SER A 138 27.42 0.66 6.09
CA SER A 138 27.64 1.51 7.25
C SER A 138 28.06 2.94 6.86
N GLU A 139 28.82 3.10 5.80
CA GLU A 139 29.22 4.41 5.28
C GLU A 139 28.06 5.08 4.58
N ILE A 140 27.28 4.34 3.79
CA ILE A 140 26.03 4.85 3.17
C ILE A 140 25.09 5.35 4.25
N LEU A 141 24.88 4.57 5.32
CA LEU A 141 24.02 4.97 6.43
C LEU A 141 24.51 6.24 7.14
N LYS A 142 25.82 6.41 7.30
CA LYS A 142 26.40 7.66 7.83
C LYS A 142 26.12 8.85 6.91
N MET A 143 26.28 8.68 5.59
CA MET A 143 25.96 9.71 4.61
C MET A 143 24.49 10.09 4.64
N ILE A 144 23.59 9.11 4.70
CA ILE A 144 22.13 9.34 4.83
C ILE A 144 21.84 10.15 6.10
N LYS A 145 22.42 9.78 7.25
CA LYS A 145 22.23 10.54 8.50
C LYS A 145 22.70 11.99 8.41
N VAL A 146 23.80 12.25 7.72
CA VAL A 146 24.28 13.62 7.46
C VAL A 146 23.27 14.39 6.61
N LYS A 147 22.73 13.76 5.55
CA LYS A 147 21.71 14.38 4.68
C LYS A 147 20.41 14.63 5.42
N LEU A 148 19.95 13.70 6.22
CA LEU A 148 18.75 13.88 7.05
C LEU A 148 18.91 15.05 8.02
N LYS A 149 20.09 15.23 8.64
CA LYS A 149 20.38 16.41 9.48
C LYS A 149 20.30 17.71 8.68
N GLN A 150 20.83 17.73 7.45
CA GLN A 150 20.73 18.90 6.56
C GLN A 150 19.30 19.24 6.17
N LEU A 151 18.41 18.24 6.15
CA LEU A 151 16.96 18.38 5.92
C LEU A 151 16.19 18.67 7.21
N ASN A 152 16.85 18.97 8.32
CA ASN A 152 16.27 19.22 9.64
C ASN A 152 15.48 18.03 10.21
N PHE A 153 15.88 16.80 9.89
CA PHE A 153 15.29 15.61 10.52
C PHE A 153 15.70 15.56 11.99
N ASP A 154 14.68 15.52 12.85
CA ASP A 154 14.86 15.47 14.30
C ASP A 154 15.10 14.02 14.76
N PHE A 155 16.34 13.69 15.09
CA PHE A 155 16.72 12.36 15.57
C PHE A 155 16.31 12.06 17.02
N ASP A 156 15.86 13.07 17.78
CA ASP A 156 15.29 12.85 19.12
C ASP A 156 13.84 12.37 19.03
N ARG A 157 13.17 12.63 17.87
CA ARG A 157 11.81 12.23 17.57
C ARG A 157 11.68 11.24 16.41
N GLY A 158 12.80 10.68 15.97
CA GLY A 158 12.78 9.73 14.87
C GLY A 158 14.08 8.99 14.70
N ARG A 159 14.04 7.91 13.95
CA ARG A 159 15.22 7.11 13.65
C ARG A 159 15.17 6.52 12.25
N ILE A 160 16.33 6.09 11.78
CA ILE A 160 16.51 5.33 10.55
C ILE A 160 17.03 3.94 10.87
N ASP A 161 16.38 2.92 10.35
CA ASP A 161 16.72 1.50 10.53
C ASP A 161 16.82 0.79 9.18
N GLN A 162 17.46 -0.38 9.15
CA GLN A 162 17.42 -1.29 8.02
C GLN A 162 16.15 -2.17 8.07
N SER A 163 15.56 -2.42 6.90
CA SER A 163 14.37 -3.28 6.77
C SER A 163 14.35 -4.00 5.43
N HIS A 164 13.64 -5.11 5.35
CA HIS A 164 13.40 -5.81 4.08
C HIS A 164 12.55 -5.01 3.10
N HIS A 165 11.75 -4.08 3.60
CA HIS A 165 10.92 -3.18 2.79
C HIS A 165 11.10 -1.75 3.29
N PRO A 166 11.70 -0.84 2.49
CA PRO A 166 11.84 0.57 2.86
C PRO A 166 10.48 1.25 3.01
N PHE A 167 10.31 2.00 4.08
CA PHE A 167 9.15 2.85 4.27
C PHE A 167 9.49 4.06 5.13
N CYS A 168 8.62 5.06 5.09
CA CYS A 168 8.64 6.19 6.02
C CYS A 168 7.25 6.37 6.60
N GLY A 169 7.16 6.49 7.92
CA GLY A 169 5.89 6.62 8.63
C GLY A 169 6.08 6.84 10.11
N GLY A 170 5.02 6.64 10.89
CA GLY A 170 5.00 6.80 12.32
C GLY A 170 4.10 7.94 12.77
N ALA A 171 4.34 8.43 14.00
CA ALA A 171 3.63 9.57 14.58
C ALA A 171 4.49 10.83 14.54
N THR A 172 3.90 12.00 14.77
CA THR A 172 4.59 13.30 14.76
C THR A 172 5.81 13.35 15.67
N ASN A 173 5.78 12.60 16.78
CA ASN A 173 6.85 12.54 17.77
C ASN A 173 7.63 11.21 17.72
N ASP A 174 7.39 10.36 16.73
CA ASP A 174 8.10 9.09 16.52
C ASP A 174 8.09 8.74 15.02
N VAL A 175 8.92 9.43 14.24
CA VAL A 175 9.07 9.22 12.81
C VAL A 175 10.02 8.04 12.57
N ARG A 176 9.58 7.07 11.79
CA ARG A 176 10.36 5.88 11.43
C ARG A 176 10.66 5.90 9.95
N ILE A 177 11.96 5.87 9.63
CA ILE A 177 12.45 5.69 8.27
C ILE A 177 13.13 4.33 8.23
N THR A 178 12.81 3.52 7.24
CA THR A 178 13.56 2.30 6.99
C THR A 178 14.19 2.34 5.62
N THR A 179 15.37 1.75 5.51
CA THR A 179 16.11 1.65 4.25
C THR A 179 16.56 0.22 4.02
N ARG A 180 16.81 -0.13 2.77
CA ARG A 180 17.38 -1.39 2.35
C ARG A 180 18.58 -1.10 1.46
N PHE A 181 19.66 -1.79 1.71
CA PHE A 181 20.82 -1.77 0.84
C PHE A 181 20.76 -3.00 -0.06
N GLU A 182 20.83 -2.81 -1.35
CA GLU A 182 21.03 -3.85 -2.36
C GLU A 182 22.42 -3.67 -2.96
N ASP A 183 23.02 -4.75 -3.42
CA ASP A 183 24.42 -4.76 -3.88
C ASP A 183 24.77 -3.53 -4.74
N ASN A 184 25.38 -2.54 -4.09
CA ASN A 184 26.18 -1.45 -4.65
C ASN A 184 25.72 -0.83 -6.00
N ILE A 185 24.44 -0.49 -6.14
CA ILE A 185 23.95 0.35 -7.22
C ILE A 185 23.62 1.72 -6.63
N LEU A 186 24.44 2.71 -6.93
CA LEU A 186 24.15 4.13 -6.74
C LEU A 186 23.57 4.69 -8.04
#